data_80feaee25093802c79accff6e69b8e34
#
_entry.id   80feaee25093802c79accff6e69b8e34
#
_cell.length_a   1.000
_cell.length_b   1.000
_cell.length_c   1.000
_cell.angle_alpha   90.00
_cell.angle_beta   90.00
_cell.angle_gamma   90.00
#
_symmetry.space_group_name_H-M   'P 1'
#
loop_
_entity.id
_entity.type
_entity.pdbx_description
1 polymer ?
#
loop_
_entity_poly.entity_id
_entity_poly.type
_entity_poly.pdbx_seq_one_letter_code
_entity_poly.pdbx_strand_id
1 'polypeptide(L)'
;IAEDVAAYYVESEQVPSACGLGVLIDRDRSVLTAGGYLIQLLPGAGEDVITKVEGGIYAAPSVTNLLKENPDPAALLKAVLSDFDMDILSVDPIEYRCYCSRERTERALLSLGSKELEQIVEEQGGAELSCQFCDKVQNFTADELRDMIADLKKRGK
;
A
#
# COMPACT_ATOMS: atom_id res chain seq x y z
N ILE A 1 0.87 -12.66 -4.05
CA ILE A 1 1.19 -11.31 -3.46
C ILE A 1 2.41 -11.41 -2.56
N ALA A 2 2.45 -12.29 -1.54
CA ALA A 2 3.62 -12.40 -0.65
C ALA A 2 4.90 -12.78 -1.43
N GLU A 3 4.80 -13.75 -2.33
CA GLU A 3 5.88 -14.15 -3.22
C GLU A 3 6.33 -13.01 -4.13
N ASP A 4 5.40 -12.22 -4.68
CA ASP A 4 5.72 -11.08 -5.56
C ASP A 4 6.46 -9.98 -4.77
N VAL A 5 6.09 -9.75 -3.50
CA VAL A 5 6.79 -8.80 -2.62
C VAL A 5 8.21 -9.28 -2.34
N ALA A 6 8.38 -10.56 -1.99
CA ALA A 6 9.71 -11.13 -1.75
C ALA A 6 10.57 -11.09 -3.03
N ALA A 7 10.00 -11.49 -4.18
CA ALA A 7 10.68 -11.46 -5.47
C ALA A 7 11.13 -10.03 -5.85
N TYR A 8 10.27 -9.02 -5.65
CA TYR A 8 10.64 -7.62 -5.87
C TYR A 8 11.89 -7.21 -5.09
N TYR A 9 11.94 -7.52 -3.80
CA TYR A 9 13.10 -7.17 -2.98
C TYR A 9 14.36 -7.92 -3.40
N VAL A 10 14.24 -9.19 -3.78
CA VAL A 10 15.38 -9.98 -4.25
C VAL A 10 15.87 -9.51 -5.63
N GLU A 11 14.96 -9.32 -6.59
CA GLU A 11 15.31 -9.05 -7.98
C GLU A 11 15.64 -7.58 -8.24
N SER A 12 14.88 -6.66 -7.64
CA SER A 12 15.02 -5.22 -7.89
C SER A 12 15.91 -4.54 -6.86
N GLU A 13 15.77 -4.87 -5.58
CA GLU A 13 16.53 -4.23 -4.49
C GLU A 13 17.77 -5.03 -4.09
N GLN A 14 17.90 -6.27 -4.58
CA GLN A 14 18.99 -7.21 -4.25
C GLN A 14 19.11 -7.48 -2.74
N VAL A 15 17.99 -7.44 -2.03
CA VAL A 15 17.90 -7.72 -0.61
C VAL A 15 17.22 -9.07 -0.40
N PRO A 16 17.92 -10.10 0.13
CA PRO A 16 17.31 -11.38 0.45
C PRO A 16 16.16 -11.19 1.44
N SER A 17 14.96 -11.57 1.02
CA SER A 17 13.72 -11.26 1.75
C SER A 17 12.78 -12.45 1.80
N ALA A 18 12.09 -12.61 2.93
CA ALA A 18 10.98 -13.52 3.08
C ALA A 18 9.72 -12.75 3.50
N CYS A 19 8.60 -13.03 2.86
CA CYS A 19 7.33 -12.37 3.12
C CYS A 19 6.24 -13.41 3.40
N GLY A 20 5.56 -13.27 4.53
CA GLY A 20 4.39 -14.07 4.87
C GLY A 20 3.18 -13.19 5.09
N LEU A 21 2.09 -13.44 4.35
CA LEU A 21 0.83 -12.70 4.46
C LEU A 21 -0.32 -13.67 4.73
N GLY A 22 -1.30 -13.22 5.49
CA GLY A 22 -2.50 -14.00 5.76
C GLY A 22 -3.72 -13.14 6.03
N VAL A 23 -4.86 -13.57 5.50
CA VAL A 23 -6.18 -13.01 5.76
C VAL A 23 -7.12 -14.15 6.10
N LEU A 24 -7.82 -14.06 7.22
CA LEU A 24 -8.88 -14.98 7.61
C LEU A 24 -10.22 -14.26 7.49
N ILE A 25 -11.12 -14.87 6.73
CA ILE A 25 -12.45 -14.31 6.42
C ILE A 25 -13.52 -15.18 7.06
N ASP A 26 -14.53 -14.57 7.67
CA ASP A 26 -15.72 -15.27 8.19
C ASP A 26 -16.72 -15.58 7.08
N ARG A 27 -17.77 -16.34 7.40
CA ARG A 27 -18.83 -16.77 6.48
C ARG A 27 -19.63 -15.59 5.89
N ASP A 28 -19.76 -14.51 6.62
CA ASP A 28 -20.40 -13.26 6.19
C ASP A 28 -19.49 -12.36 5.36
N ARG A 29 -18.25 -12.82 5.05
CA ARG A 29 -17.18 -12.11 4.33
C ARG A 29 -16.52 -10.99 5.12
N SER A 30 -16.79 -10.87 6.41
CA SER A 30 -15.99 -9.99 7.27
C SER A 30 -14.58 -10.53 7.48
N VAL A 31 -13.62 -9.64 7.64
CA VAL A 31 -12.24 -10.02 7.94
C VAL A 31 -12.10 -10.25 9.43
N LEU A 32 -11.77 -11.47 9.82
CA LEU A 32 -11.49 -11.83 11.22
C LEU A 32 -10.08 -11.42 11.64
N THR A 33 -9.10 -11.74 10.83
CA THR A 33 -7.70 -11.32 11.03
C THR A 33 -7.04 -11.05 9.68
N ALA A 34 -6.14 -10.08 9.64
CA ALA A 34 -5.27 -9.82 8.49
C ALA A 34 -3.93 -9.29 8.98
N GLY A 35 -2.86 -9.76 8.37
CA GLY A 35 -1.52 -9.30 8.68
C GLY A 35 -0.45 -10.11 8.01
N GLY A 36 0.80 -9.86 8.42
CA GLY A 36 1.94 -10.53 7.83
C GLY A 36 3.25 -10.05 8.40
N TYR A 37 4.32 -10.56 7.80
CA TYR A 37 5.68 -10.14 8.11
C TYR A 37 6.50 -10.01 6.82
N LEU A 38 7.51 -9.17 6.90
CA LEU A 38 8.60 -9.07 5.94
C LEU A 38 9.91 -9.16 6.71
N ILE A 39 10.70 -10.16 6.39
CA ILE A 39 12.02 -10.38 7.00
C ILE A 39 13.06 -10.13 5.92
N GLN A 40 14.06 -9.33 6.25
CA GLN A 40 15.15 -8.99 5.34
C GLN A 40 16.49 -9.29 6.02
N LEU A 41 17.37 -9.95 5.29
CA LEU A 41 18.73 -10.18 5.77
C LEU A 41 19.57 -8.93 5.55
N LEU A 42 20.33 -8.56 6.58
CA LEU A 42 21.30 -7.49 6.46
C LEU A 42 22.51 -7.95 5.64
N PRO A 43 23.20 -7.03 4.95
CA PRO A 43 24.42 -7.36 4.21
C PRO A 43 25.46 -8.04 5.11
N GLY A 44 25.97 -9.19 4.66
CA GLY A 44 26.96 -9.96 5.39
C GLY A 44 26.40 -10.94 6.42
N ALA A 45 25.07 -11.17 6.41
CA ALA A 45 24.48 -12.24 7.24
C ALA A 45 25.12 -13.60 6.89
N GLY A 46 25.55 -14.35 7.91
CA GLY A 46 26.17 -15.66 7.74
C GLY A 46 25.15 -16.76 7.41
N GLU A 47 25.63 -17.87 6.87
CA GLU A 47 24.82 -19.06 6.55
C GLU A 47 24.04 -19.62 7.74
N ASP A 48 24.58 -19.48 8.94
CA ASP A 48 23.91 -19.90 10.18
C ASP A 48 22.68 -19.04 10.48
N VAL A 49 22.73 -17.74 10.19
CA VAL A 49 21.58 -16.82 10.31
C VAL A 49 20.50 -17.18 9.30
N ILE A 50 20.90 -17.42 8.05
CA ILE A 50 19.99 -17.81 6.97
C ILE A 50 19.25 -19.10 7.36
N THR A 51 19.99 -20.11 7.76
CA THR A 51 19.44 -21.42 8.16
C THR A 51 18.44 -21.29 9.32
N LYS A 52 18.74 -20.46 10.32
CA LYS A 52 17.82 -20.22 11.45
C LYS A 52 16.55 -19.50 11.01
N VAL A 53 16.64 -18.48 10.15
CA VAL A 53 15.48 -17.76 9.63
C VAL A 53 14.59 -18.72 8.82
N GLU A 54 15.16 -19.46 7.90
CA GLU A 54 14.42 -20.45 7.10
C GLU A 54 13.77 -21.53 7.97
N GLY A 55 14.49 -22.04 8.95
CA GLY A 55 13.99 -23.02 9.92
C GLY A 55 12.82 -22.49 10.72
N GLY A 56 12.91 -21.25 11.22
CA GLY A 56 11.83 -20.59 11.96
C GLY A 56 10.60 -20.35 11.11
N ILE A 57 10.76 -19.87 9.86
CA ILE A 57 9.66 -19.68 8.92
C ILE A 57 8.97 -21.01 8.61
N TYR A 58 9.74 -22.07 8.38
CA TYR A 58 9.19 -23.39 8.05
C TYR A 58 8.45 -24.02 9.23
N ALA A 59 8.94 -23.84 10.44
CA ALA A 59 8.36 -24.41 11.66
C ALA A 59 7.15 -23.63 12.18
N ALA A 60 7.05 -22.34 11.85
CA ALA A 60 5.98 -21.49 12.34
C ALA A 60 4.59 -21.91 11.77
N PRO A 61 3.53 -21.85 12.60
CA PRO A 61 2.17 -21.96 12.08
C PRO A 61 1.86 -20.89 11.03
N SER A 62 0.77 -21.07 10.25
CA SER A 62 0.35 -20.06 9.30
C SER A 62 0.10 -18.70 9.98
N VAL A 63 0.37 -17.60 9.25
CA VAL A 63 0.13 -16.22 9.72
C VAL A 63 -1.28 -16.05 10.27
N THR A 64 -2.28 -16.62 9.59
CA THR A 64 -3.69 -16.54 10.01
C THR A 64 -3.95 -17.23 11.35
N ASN A 65 -3.31 -18.37 11.61
CA ASN A 65 -3.45 -19.08 12.88
C ASN A 65 -2.79 -18.29 14.01
N LEU A 66 -1.58 -17.79 13.78
CA LEU A 66 -0.86 -16.99 14.77
C LEU A 66 -1.63 -15.73 15.16
N LEU A 67 -2.14 -14.98 14.16
CA LEU A 67 -2.92 -13.76 14.38
C LEU A 67 -4.30 -14.01 15.01
N LYS A 68 -4.89 -15.19 14.76
CA LYS A 68 -6.15 -15.59 15.41
C LYS A 68 -5.95 -15.85 16.91
N GLU A 69 -4.85 -16.45 17.29
CA GLU A 69 -4.50 -16.74 18.69
C GLU A 69 -4.04 -15.47 19.42
N ASN A 70 -3.18 -14.69 18.78
CA ASN A 70 -2.67 -13.45 19.32
C ASN A 70 -2.47 -12.41 18.21
N PRO A 71 -3.27 -11.33 18.17
CA PRO A 71 -3.16 -10.29 17.14
C PRO A 71 -1.95 -9.35 17.31
N ASP A 72 -1.10 -9.57 18.31
CA ASP A 72 0.10 -8.78 18.54
C ASP A 72 1.17 -9.08 17.46
N PRO A 73 1.62 -8.09 16.68
CA PRO A 73 2.68 -8.27 15.69
C PRO A 73 3.99 -8.79 16.29
N ALA A 74 4.31 -8.43 17.53
CA ALA A 74 5.51 -8.91 18.19
C ALA A 74 5.44 -10.41 18.48
N ALA A 75 4.25 -10.93 18.82
CA ALA A 75 4.05 -12.36 19.02
C ALA A 75 4.18 -13.15 17.70
N LEU A 76 3.68 -12.58 16.58
CA LEU A 76 3.88 -13.15 15.25
C LEU A 76 5.37 -13.28 14.91
N LEU A 77 6.13 -12.20 15.10
CA LEU A 77 7.57 -12.20 14.82
C LEU A 77 8.33 -13.18 15.73
N LYS A 78 7.98 -13.27 17.02
CA LYS A 78 8.58 -14.23 17.94
C LYS A 78 8.34 -15.69 17.53
N ALA A 79 7.20 -15.99 16.97
CA ALA A 79 6.90 -17.33 16.48
C ALA A 79 7.73 -17.69 15.24
N VAL A 80 7.96 -16.73 14.34
CA VAL A 80 8.72 -16.92 13.09
C VAL A 80 10.22 -16.84 13.32
N LEU A 81 10.67 -16.00 14.25
CA LEU A 81 12.08 -15.79 14.59
C LEU A 81 12.41 -16.36 15.98
N SER A 82 11.94 -17.58 16.26
CA SER A 82 12.04 -18.21 17.59
C SER A 82 13.47 -18.36 18.11
N ASP A 83 14.44 -18.48 17.22
CA ASP A 83 15.86 -18.69 17.55
C ASP A 83 16.65 -17.35 17.66
N PHE A 84 15.94 -16.22 17.67
CA PHE A 84 16.54 -14.89 17.75
C PHE A 84 16.01 -14.11 18.96
N ASP A 85 16.92 -13.38 19.61
CA ASP A 85 16.53 -12.28 20.48
C ASP A 85 16.17 -11.08 19.63
N MET A 86 15.01 -10.46 19.90
CA MET A 86 14.48 -9.36 19.08
C MET A 86 14.37 -8.08 19.88
N ASP A 87 14.84 -6.99 19.28
CA ASP A 87 14.58 -5.62 19.75
C ASP A 87 13.47 -4.98 18.90
N ILE A 88 12.39 -4.55 19.55
CA ILE A 88 11.33 -3.81 18.89
C ILE A 88 11.72 -2.34 18.82
N LEU A 89 12.00 -1.85 17.62
CA LEU A 89 12.47 -0.47 17.40
C LEU A 89 11.33 0.53 17.38
N SER A 90 10.19 0.18 16.77
CA SER A 90 8.99 1.02 16.76
C SER A 90 7.71 0.19 16.64
N VAL A 91 6.60 0.77 17.10
CA VAL A 91 5.24 0.25 16.90
C VAL A 91 4.38 1.42 16.47
N ASP A 92 3.95 1.40 15.20
CA ASP A 92 3.18 2.48 14.61
C ASP A 92 1.76 2.01 14.27
N PRO A 93 0.72 2.82 14.49
CA PRO A 93 -0.62 2.49 14.06
C PRO A 93 -0.71 2.51 12.53
N ILE A 94 -1.41 1.52 11.97
CA ILE A 94 -1.68 1.45 10.53
C ILE A 94 -3.17 1.61 10.27
N GLU A 95 -3.50 2.28 9.16
CA GLU A 95 -4.87 2.44 8.69
C GLU A 95 -4.95 2.28 7.17
N TYR A 96 -6.07 1.74 6.69
CA TYR A 96 -6.40 1.80 5.27
C TYR A 96 -6.92 3.20 4.95
N ARG A 97 -6.09 4.03 4.35
CA ARG A 97 -6.40 5.43 4.06
C ARG A 97 -6.10 5.81 2.63
N CYS A 98 -7.10 6.35 1.96
CA CYS A 98 -6.88 7.00 0.68
C CYS A 98 -6.49 8.47 0.86
N TYR A 99 -5.43 8.89 0.20
CA TYR A 99 -4.97 10.28 0.19
C TYR A 99 -5.55 11.10 -0.97
N CYS A 100 -6.59 10.59 -1.65
CA CYS A 100 -7.27 11.38 -2.66
C CYS A 100 -7.99 12.57 -2.02
N SER A 101 -7.85 13.74 -2.63
CA SER A 101 -8.57 14.95 -2.24
C SER A 101 -9.01 15.70 -3.50
N ARG A 102 -10.02 16.58 -3.36
CA ARG A 102 -10.46 17.42 -4.46
C ARG A 102 -9.32 18.27 -5.03
N GLU A 103 -8.49 18.85 -4.16
CA GLU A 103 -7.33 19.64 -4.54
C GLU A 103 -6.28 18.85 -5.35
N ARG A 104 -6.10 17.56 -5.02
CA ARG A 104 -5.19 16.68 -5.76
C ARG A 104 -5.75 16.38 -7.16
N THR A 105 -7.05 16.20 -7.26
CA THR A 105 -7.75 15.99 -8.55
C THR A 105 -7.75 17.26 -9.38
N GLU A 106 -7.98 18.43 -8.77
CA GLU A 106 -7.84 19.74 -9.43
C GLU A 106 -6.44 19.95 -10.01
N ARG A 107 -5.40 19.61 -9.25
CA ARG A 107 -4.02 19.71 -9.77
C ARG A 107 -3.78 18.78 -10.96
N ALA A 108 -4.39 17.59 -10.95
CA ALA A 108 -4.31 16.67 -12.09
C ALA A 108 -5.02 17.25 -13.31
N LEU A 109 -6.21 17.84 -13.16
CA LEU A 109 -6.91 18.53 -14.24
C LEU A 109 -6.10 19.72 -14.78
N LEU A 110 -5.55 20.56 -13.91
CA LEU A 110 -4.70 21.69 -14.30
C LEU A 110 -3.44 21.26 -15.09
N SER A 111 -2.95 20.04 -14.85
CA SER A 111 -1.78 19.50 -15.58
C SER A 111 -2.08 19.16 -17.04
N LEU A 112 -3.33 19.00 -17.42
CA LEU A 112 -3.75 18.79 -18.82
C LEU A 112 -3.53 20.04 -19.67
N GLY A 113 -3.59 21.23 -19.05
CA GLY A 113 -3.47 22.51 -19.73
C GLY A 113 -4.80 23.05 -20.22
N SER A 114 -4.78 24.34 -20.62
CA SER A 114 -6.02 25.08 -20.95
C SER A 114 -6.77 24.50 -22.16
N LYS A 115 -6.06 24.04 -23.19
CA LYS A 115 -6.69 23.51 -24.41
C LYS A 115 -7.51 22.26 -24.17
N GLU A 116 -6.94 21.29 -23.44
CA GLU A 116 -7.62 20.04 -23.12
C GLU A 116 -8.83 20.28 -22.20
N LEU A 117 -8.69 21.19 -21.23
CA LEU A 117 -9.81 21.57 -20.36
C LEU A 117 -10.92 22.27 -21.14
N GLU A 118 -10.64 23.13 -22.14
CA GLU A 118 -11.62 23.74 -23.03
C GLU A 118 -12.39 22.67 -23.82
N GLN A 119 -11.68 21.68 -24.36
CA GLN A 119 -12.30 20.58 -25.10
C GLN A 119 -13.22 19.75 -24.20
N ILE A 120 -12.80 19.43 -22.97
CA ILE A 120 -13.63 18.71 -21.99
C ILE A 120 -14.92 19.51 -21.68
N VAL A 121 -14.82 20.82 -21.51
CA VAL A 121 -16.00 21.68 -21.28
C VAL A 121 -16.95 21.68 -22.48
N GLU A 122 -16.41 21.75 -23.70
CA GLU A 122 -17.23 21.80 -24.94
C GLU A 122 -17.91 20.47 -25.25
N GLU A 123 -17.18 19.35 -25.06
CA GLU A 123 -17.70 18.04 -25.45
C GLU A 123 -18.55 17.37 -24.34
N GLN A 124 -18.20 17.57 -23.07
CA GLN A 124 -18.79 16.85 -21.95
C GLN A 124 -19.56 17.73 -20.96
N GLY A 125 -19.39 19.06 -21.03
CA GLY A 125 -20.05 20.01 -20.14
C GLY A 125 -19.56 19.91 -18.66
N GLY A 126 -18.48 19.20 -18.40
CA GLY A 126 -17.91 18.97 -17.06
C GLY A 126 -16.97 17.79 -17.07
N ALA A 127 -16.42 17.46 -15.90
CA ALA A 127 -15.55 16.29 -15.74
C ALA A 127 -15.95 15.45 -14.54
N GLU A 128 -15.99 14.14 -14.71
CA GLU A 128 -16.13 13.17 -13.61
C GLU A 128 -14.85 12.36 -13.50
N LEU A 129 -14.26 12.36 -12.30
CA LEU A 129 -13.05 11.60 -12.00
C LEU A 129 -13.27 10.67 -10.83
N SER A 130 -13.00 9.39 -11.02
CA SER A 130 -13.03 8.38 -9.96
C SER A 130 -11.62 8.08 -9.44
N CYS A 131 -11.49 7.93 -8.14
CA CYS A 131 -10.24 7.48 -7.54
C CYS A 131 -10.13 5.96 -7.68
N GLN A 132 -9.12 5.47 -8.37
CA GLN A 132 -8.90 4.04 -8.58
C GLN A 132 -8.56 3.26 -7.30
N PHE A 133 -8.26 3.96 -6.18
CA PHE A 133 -7.94 3.31 -4.92
C PHE A 133 -9.15 3.14 -3.99
N CYS A 134 -10.06 4.14 -3.95
CA CYS A 134 -11.22 4.13 -3.02
C CYS A 134 -12.56 4.35 -3.71
N ASP A 135 -12.59 4.39 -5.04
CA ASP A 135 -13.77 4.58 -5.91
C ASP A 135 -14.56 5.89 -5.66
N LYS A 136 -13.99 6.80 -4.85
CA LYS A 136 -14.62 8.10 -4.62
C LYS A 136 -14.69 8.90 -5.92
N VAL A 137 -15.91 9.24 -6.32
CA VAL A 137 -16.18 10.07 -7.49
C VAL A 137 -16.13 11.56 -7.12
N GLN A 138 -15.48 12.34 -7.96
CA GLN A 138 -15.42 13.79 -7.87
C GLN A 138 -15.89 14.41 -9.19
N ASN A 139 -16.88 15.26 -9.08
CA ASN A 139 -17.48 15.95 -10.22
C ASN A 139 -17.02 17.41 -10.25
N PHE A 140 -16.69 17.88 -11.45
CA PHE A 140 -16.32 19.25 -11.75
C PHE A 140 -17.28 19.80 -12.80
N THR A 141 -17.95 20.88 -12.47
CA THR A 141 -18.88 21.56 -13.38
C THR A 141 -18.12 22.31 -14.47
N ALA A 142 -18.82 22.65 -15.56
CA ALA A 142 -18.26 23.48 -16.63
C ALA A 142 -17.72 24.83 -16.10
N ASP A 143 -18.40 25.43 -15.12
CA ASP A 143 -17.99 26.73 -14.57
C ASP A 143 -16.70 26.59 -13.74
N GLU A 144 -16.57 25.54 -12.90
CA GLU A 144 -15.33 25.25 -12.19
C GLU A 144 -14.15 25.03 -13.14
N LEU A 145 -14.38 24.30 -14.25
CA LEU A 145 -13.33 24.10 -15.26
C LEU A 145 -12.97 25.39 -15.99
N ARG A 146 -13.93 26.28 -16.28
CA ARG A 146 -13.66 27.58 -16.85
C ARG A 146 -12.85 28.48 -15.93
N ASP A 147 -13.11 28.44 -14.64
CA ASP A 147 -12.31 29.17 -13.64
C ASP A 147 -10.86 28.65 -13.61
N MET A 148 -10.67 27.33 -13.67
CA MET A 148 -9.34 26.73 -13.77
C MET A 148 -8.61 27.14 -15.06
N ILE A 149 -9.30 27.19 -16.19
CA ILE A 149 -8.76 27.64 -17.48
C ILE A 149 -8.32 29.11 -17.38
N ALA A 150 -9.17 29.97 -16.78
CA ALA A 150 -8.85 31.38 -16.60
C ALA A 150 -7.57 31.59 -15.74
N ASP A 151 -7.41 30.79 -14.70
CA ASP A 151 -6.23 30.83 -13.85
C ASP A 151 -4.96 30.32 -14.56
N LEU A 152 -5.06 29.27 -15.38
CA LEU A 152 -3.95 28.81 -16.21
C LEU A 152 -3.49 29.87 -17.20
N LYS A 153 -4.43 30.54 -17.87
CA LYS A 153 -4.13 31.62 -18.82
C LYS A 153 -3.46 32.83 -18.16
N LYS A 154 -3.87 33.19 -16.92
CA LYS A 154 -3.18 34.24 -16.16
C LYS A 154 -1.74 33.87 -15.76
N ARG A 155 -1.46 32.59 -15.55
CA ARG A 155 -0.14 32.08 -15.19
C ARG A 155 0.78 31.83 -16.40
N GLY A 156 0.31 32.06 -17.62
CA GLY A 156 1.09 31.90 -18.86
C GLY A 156 1.35 30.44 -19.26
N LYS A 157 0.47 29.57 -18.86
CA LYS A 157 0.51 28.13 -19.20
C LYS A 157 -0.74 27.72 -19.98
#